data_4e932c84a861a4a14d4dba313307013c
#
_entry.id   4e932c84a861a4a14d4dba313307013c
#
_cell.length_a   1.000
_cell.length_b   1.000
_cell.length_c   1.000
_cell.angle_alpha   90.00
_cell.angle_beta   90.00
_cell.angle_gamma   90.00
#
_symmetry.space_group_name_H-M   'P 1'
#
loop_
_entity.id
_entity.type
_entity.pdbx_description
1 polymer ?
#
loop_
_entity_poly.entity_id
_entity_poly.type
_entity_poly.pdbx_seq_one_letter_code
_entity_poly.pdbx_strand_id
1 'polypeptide(L)'
;MSNCFDTNILSSSHINFLFGAGVNGKAFPQLKSFTDTLSKIEELGGNIESGLESGIDSLSSSAHKKIVKDVFIKEFMEADAKMNEKFGKDMSLINLEKMLRKTYLLVNESQNRNPSMKQINIFTLNYDQIVEKTLSSLGYFFSEISASNTTTRAMLLDVIGYNFNVKKYVPTFMVSKLHGDIDNPIIPGKSKYQEMLNEDYFEIAFNMKEKLCRQNSILIVIGYSGRDEHINKILKDCLNAGLTIYWYKFAQMDIVPFEENTQIIVRQQEDYSNPQDTTANCYRDMEQVWEKKLEE
;
A
#
# COMPACT_ATOMS: atom_id res chain seq x y z
N MET A 1 12.48 -0.22 -25.92
CA MET A 1 11.93 0.28 -24.65
C MET A 1 12.95 -0.08 -23.57
N SER A 2 13.45 0.88 -22.78
CA SER A 2 14.33 0.56 -21.65
C SER A 2 13.50 -0.18 -20.60
N ASN A 3 14.01 -1.30 -20.09
CA ASN A 3 13.35 -1.97 -18.97
C ASN A 3 13.27 -1.03 -17.77
N CYS A 4 12.11 -0.98 -17.12
CA CYS A 4 11.93 -0.18 -15.92
C CYS A 4 12.83 -0.71 -14.79
N PHE A 5 12.85 -2.00 -14.58
CA PHE A 5 13.65 -2.64 -13.53
C PHE A 5 14.98 -3.16 -14.11
N ASP A 6 16.05 -2.90 -13.38
CA ASP A 6 17.30 -3.63 -13.55
C ASP A 6 17.16 -5.02 -12.89
N THR A 7 17.45 -6.07 -13.64
CA THR A 7 17.39 -7.47 -13.16
C THR A 7 18.25 -7.67 -11.91
N ASN A 8 19.44 -7.07 -11.89
CA ASN A 8 20.36 -7.18 -10.76
C ASN A 8 19.81 -6.49 -9.50
N ILE A 9 19.21 -5.32 -9.67
CA ILE A 9 18.58 -4.58 -8.57
C ILE A 9 17.45 -5.41 -7.99
N LEU A 10 16.51 -5.89 -8.79
CA LEU A 10 15.40 -6.71 -8.30
C LEU A 10 15.86 -8.01 -7.63
N SER A 11 16.93 -8.65 -8.13
CA SER A 11 17.42 -9.92 -7.57
C SER A 11 18.19 -9.76 -6.26
N SER A 12 18.68 -8.56 -5.93
CA SER A 12 19.55 -8.32 -4.76
C SER A 12 19.03 -7.31 -3.76
N SER A 13 17.91 -6.62 -4.04
CA SER A 13 17.40 -5.55 -3.18
C SER A 13 16.36 -6.05 -2.17
N HIS A 14 16.22 -5.32 -1.05
CA HIS A 14 15.04 -5.41 -0.19
C HIS A 14 13.83 -4.85 -0.92
N ILE A 15 12.82 -5.67 -1.16
CA ILE A 15 11.61 -5.26 -1.90
C ILE A 15 10.56 -4.76 -0.92
N ASN A 16 10.11 -3.53 -1.14
CA ASN A 16 9.07 -2.89 -0.37
C ASN A 16 8.01 -2.33 -1.33
N PHE A 17 6.75 -2.38 -0.92
CA PHE A 17 5.63 -1.76 -1.63
C PHE A 17 5.00 -0.67 -0.77
N LEU A 18 4.53 0.40 -1.41
CA LEU A 18 3.62 1.37 -0.84
C LEU A 18 2.35 1.39 -1.70
N PHE A 19 1.24 0.96 -1.11
CA PHE A 19 -0.05 0.93 -1.76
C PHE A 19 -0.96 2.04 -1.27
N GLY A 20 -1.49 2.82 -2.21
CA GLY A 20 -2.62 3.70 -1.99
C GLY A 20 -3.90 3.17 -2.63
N ALA A 21 -4.99 3.93 -2.55
CA ALA A 21 -6.32 3.50 -3.03
C ALA A 21 -6.35 3.08 -4.51
N GLY A 22 -5.45 3.60 -5.34
CA GLY A 22 -5.37 3.27 -6.75
C GLY A 22 -4.90 1.85 -7.05
N VAL A 23 -4.29 1.12 -6.08
CA VAL A 23 -3.89 -0.28 -6.27
C VAL A 23 -5.09 -1.19 -6.51
N ASN A 24 -6.23 -0.82 -5.95
CA ASN A 24 -7.49 -1.57 -6.07
C ASN A 24 -8.19 -1.36 -7.41
N GLY A 25 -7.72 -0.42 -8.24
CA GLY A 25 -8.35 -0.06 -9.50
C GLY A 25 -9.81 0.32 -9.32
N LYS A 26 -10.70 -0.39 -10.01
CA LYS A 26 -12.16 -0.23 -9.91
C LYS A 26 -12.82 -1.24 -8.95
N ALA A 27 -12.05 -2.14 -8.36
CA ALA A 27 -12.59 -3.18 -7.49
C ALA A 27 -13.18 -2.61 -6.20
N PHE A 28 -12.60 -1.55 -5.67
CA PHE A 28 -13.06 -0.86 -4.47
C PHE A 28 -13.42 0.61 -4.75
N PRO A 29 -14.49 1.15 -4.15
CA PRO A 29 -14.89 2.53 -4.37
C PRO A 29 -13.87 3.51 -3.78
N GLN A 30 -13.71 4.66 -4.46
CA GLN A 30 -12.91 5.76 -3.94
C GLN A 30 -13.70 6.53 -2.86
N LEU A 31 -13.02 7.27 -1.98
CA LEU A 31 -13.63 8.05 -0.90
C LEU A 31 -14.75 8.97 -1.36
N LYS A 32 -14.64 9.53 -2.56
CA LYS A 32 -15.71 10.39 -3.17
C LYS A 32 -17.00 9.63 -3.50
N SER A 33 -17.00 8.32 -3.47
CA SER A 33 -18.18 7.48 -3.77
C SER A 33 -18.96 7.10 -2.51
N PHE A 34 -18.49 7.49 -1.33
CA PHE A 34 -19.17 7.25 -0.05
C PHE A 34 -20.24 8.34 0.17
N THR A 35 -21.37 8.17 -0.50
CA THR A 35 -22.42 9.20 -0.60
C THR A 35 -23.16 9.45 0.70
N ASP A 36 -23.39 8.40 1.51
CA ASP A 36 -24.08 8.52 2.80
C ASP A 36 -23.19 9.30 3.79
N THR A 37 -21.89 9.03 3.77
CA THR A 37 -20.90 9.75 4.59
C THR A 37 -20.84 11.23 4.18
N LEU A 38 -20.74 11.51 2.88
CA LEU A 38 -20.69 12.89 2.37
C LEU A 38 -21.97 13.66 2.72
N SER A 39 -23.14 13.05 2.51
CA SER A 39 -24.43 13.65 2.88
C SER A 39 -24.52 13.92 4.38
N LYS A 40 -23.98 13.03 5.21
CA LYS A 40 -23.96 13.23 6.66
C LYS A 40 -23.06 14.37 7.10
N ILE A 41 -21.93 14.56 6.43
CA ILE A 41 -21.04 15.71 6.67
C ILE A 41 -21.78 17.01 6.39
N GLU A 42 -22.47 17.13 5.25
CA GLU A 42 -23.25 18.32 4.87
C GLU A 42 -24.39 18.59 5.84
N GLU A 43 -25.15 17.53 6.22
CA GLU A 43 -26.24 17.63 7.21
C GLU A 43 -25.76 18.21 8.56
N LEU A 44 -24.54 17.90 8.96
CA LEU A 44 -23.92 18.38 10.20
C LEU A 44 -23.15 19.71 10.04
N GLY A 45 -23.29 20.36 8.88
CA GLY A 45 -22.72 21.68 8.58
C GLY A 45 -21.26 21.66 8.15
N GLY A 46 -20.74 20.51 7.72
CA GLY A 46 -19.39 20.41 7.14
C GLY A 46 -19.36 20.80 5.66
N ASN A 47 -18.17 21.10 5.15
CA ASN A 47 -17.91 21.44 3.75
C ASN A 47 -17.19 20.31 3.04
N ILE A 48 -17.81 19.74 1.99
CA ILE A 48 -17.31 18.61 1.22
C ILE A 48 -16.62 18.99 -0.10
N GLU A 49 -16.51 20.29 -0.45
CA GLU A 49 -15.93 20.74 -1.73
C GLU A 49 -14.50 20.18 -1.98
N SER A 50 -13.72 20.05 -0.91
CA SER A 50 -12.36 19.50 -0.96
C SER A 50 -12.30 18.00 -0.65
N GLY A 51 -13.45 17.32 -0.58
CA GLY A 51 -13.56 15.88 -0.36
C GLY A 51 -13.90 15.48 1.08
N LEU A 52 -14.04 14.18 1.30
CA LEU A 52 -14.49 13.58 2.56
C LEU A 52 -13.61 13.98 3.76
N GLU A 53 -12.31 13.91 3.61
CA GLU A 53 -11.33 14.20 4.66
C GLU A 53 -11.47 15.67 5.15
N SER A 54 -11.46 16.60 4.21
CA SER A 54 -11.65 18.04 4.50
C SER A 54 -13.03 18.31 5.09
N GLY A 55 -14.04 17.58 4.65
CA GLY A 55 -15.40 17.67 5.16
C GLY A 55 -15.46 17.29 6.65
N ILE A 56 -14.84 16.21 7.04
CA ILE A 56 -14.75 15.80 8.46
C ILE A 56 -13.99 16.83 9.29
N ASP A 57 -12.89 17.35 8.75
CA ASP A 57 -12.11 18.40 9.44
C ASP A 57 -12.88 19.68 9.66
N SER A 58 -13.75 20.05 8.73
CA SER A 58 -14.58 21.26 8.83
C SER A 58 -15.62 21.21 9.96
N LEU A 59 -15.94 20.00 10.46
CA LEU A 59 -16.85 19.82 11.58
C LEU A 59 -16.24 20.31 12.90
N SER A 60 -16.90 21.25 13.57
CA SER A 60 -16.44 21.85 14.80
C SER A 60 -16.62 20.95 16.04
N SER A 61 -17.60 20.03 16.00
CA SER A 61 -17.97 19.16 17.12
C SER A 61 -17.32 17.80 17.03
N SER A 62 -16.64 17.35 18.09
CA SER A 62 -16.12 16.00 18.21
C SER A 62 -17.23 14.95 18.15
N ALA A 63 -18.42 15.25 18.67
CA ALA A 63 -19.60 14.38 18.56
C ALA A 63 -20.04 14.21 17.12
N HIS A 64 -20.04 15.28 16.31
CA HIS A 64 -20.36 15.22 14.89
C HIS A 64 -19.34 14.40 14.12
N LYS A 65 -18.04 14.57 14.40
CA LYS A 65 -16.98 13.77 13.80
C LYS A 65 -17.15 12.28 14.10
N LYS A 66 -17.54 11.93 15.32
CA LYS A 66 -17.82 10.54 15.70
C LYS A 66 -19.00 9.96 14.91
N ILE A 67 -20.11 10.71 14.80
CA ILE A 67 -21.29 10.28 14.01
C ILE A 67 -20.89 10.00 12.57
N VAL A 68 -20.15 10.92 11.94
CA VAL A 68 -19.67 10.74 10.56
C VAL A 68 -18.74 9.54 10.44
N LYS A 69 -17.84 9.31 11.41
CA LYS A 69 -16.96 8.14 11.45
C LYS A 69 -17.77 6.85 11.49
N ASP A 70 -18.82 6.78 12.30
CA ASP A 70 -19.68 5.59 12.40
C ASP A 70 -20.43 5.31 11.09
N VAL A 71 -20.92 6.35 10.39
CA VAL A 71 -21.53 6.23 9.05
C VAL A 71 -20.50 5.76 8.02
N PHE A 72 -19.30 6.34 8.03
CA PHE A 72 -18.22 5.95 7.15
C PHE A 72 -17.86 4.47 7.31
N ILE A 73 -17.66 4.00 8.55
CA ILE A 73 -17.32 2.61 8.83
C ILE A 73 -18.42 1.68 8.28
N LYS A 74 -19.70 2.00 8.50
CA LYS A 74 -20.80 1.20 7.99
C LYS A 74 -20.80 1.11 6.47
N GLU A 75 -20.74 2.25 5.79
CA GLU A 75 -20.74 2.33 4.32
C GLU A 75 -19.51 1.61 3.74
N PHE A 76 -18.36 1.73 4.42
CA PHE A 76 -17.14 1.06 4.03
C PHE A 76 -17.26 -0.47 4.18
N MET A 77 -17.83 -0.97 5.29
CA MET A 77 -18.04 -2.41 5.50
C MET A 77 -18.97 -3.02 4.45
N GLU A 78 -20.00 -2.28 4.02
CA GLU A 78 -20.88 -2.70 2.94
C GLU A 78 -20.12 -2.77 1.58
N ALA A 79 -19.22 -1.84 1.33
CA ALA A 79 -18.37 -1.87 0.15
C ALA A 79 -17.36 -3.03 0.18
N ASP A 80 -16.75 -3.32 1.35
CA ASP A 80 -15.82 -4.43 1.53
C ASP A 80 -16.53 -5.80 1.35
N ALA A 81 -17.75 -5.93 1.84
CA ALA A 81 -18.56 -7.12 1.63
C ALA A 81 -18.82 -7.39 0.14
N LYS A 82 -19.21 -6.35 -0.61
CA LYS A 82 -19.44 -6.44 -2.07
C LYS A 82 -18.14 -6.72 -2.85
N MET A 83 -17.00 -6.26 -2.35
CA MET A 83 -15.71 -6.49 -2.97
C MET A 83 -15.33 -7.98 -2.96
N ASN A 84 -15.75 -8.75 -1.96
CA ASN A 84 -15.47 -10.19 -1.89
C ASN A 84 -15.97 -10.96 -3.12
N GLU A 85 -17.08 -10.52 -3.74
CA GLU A 85 -17.63 -11.13 -4.95
C GLU A 85 -16.78 -10.87 -6.21
N LYS A 86 -15.86 -9.91 -6.15
CA LYS A 86 -14.99 -9.50 -7.26
C LYS A 86 -13.69 -10.28 -7.31
N PHE A 87 -13.28 -10.96 -6.23
CA PHE A 87 -12.08 -11.78 -6.23
C PHE A 87 -12.15 -12.87 -7.32
N GLY A 88 -11.05 -13.04 -8.06
CA GLY A 88 -10.97 -13.95 -9.19
C GLY A 88 -11.71 -13.49 -10.46
N LYS A 89 -12.40 -12.34 -10.45
CA LYS A 89 -13.16 -11.79 -11.58
C LYS A 89 -12.69 -10.42 -12.03
N ASP A 90 -12.37 -9.55 -11.09
CA ASP A 90 -11.88 -8.20 -11.38
C ASP A 90 -10.40 -8.24 -11.79
N MET A 91 -10.09 -7.59 -12.91
CA MET A 91 -8.74 -7.64 -13.50
C MET A 91 -7.70 -6.95 -12.63
N SER A 92 -8.06 -5.89 -11.89
CA SER A 92 -7.11 -5.21 -10.99
C SER A 92 -6.70 -6.14 -9.84
N LEU A 93 -7.65 -6.88 -9.26
CA LEU A 93 -7.36 -7.86 -8.20
C LEU A 93 -6.57 -9.05 -8.72
N ILE A 94 -6.87 -9.53 -9.93
CA ILE A 94 -6.11 -10.60 -10.60
C ILE A 94 -4.67 -10.14 -10.85
N ASN A 95 -4.47 -8.90 -11.30
CA ASN A 95 -3.14 -8.36 -11.54
C ASN A 95 -2.36 -8.16 -10.25
N LEU A 96 -3.02 -7.73 -9.17
CA LEU A 96 -2.42 -7.63 -7.84
C LEU A 96 -1.95 -9.01 -7.35
N GLU A 97 -2.79 -10.03 -7.47
CA GLU A 97 -2.42 -11.40 -7.12
C GLU A 97 -1.21 -11.89 -7.92
N LYS A 98 -1.24 -11.72 -9.25
CA LYS A 98 -0.13 -12.11 -10.14
C LYS A 98 1.16 -11.38 -9.77
N MET A 99 1.09 -10.08 -9.49
CA MET A 99 2.23 -9.27 -9.09
C MET A 99 2.84 -9.76 -7.78
N LEU A 100 2.03 -9.97 -6.75
CA LEU A 100 2.51 -10.46 -5.45
C LEU A 100 3.06 -11.88 -5.55
N ARG A 101 2.41 -12.77 -6.32
CA ARG A 101 2.91 -14.12 -6.62
C ARG A 101 4.28 -14.07 -7.31
N LYS A 102 4.42 -13.23 -8.34
CA LYS A 102 5.68 -13.07 -9.07
C LYS A 102 6.80 -12.55 -8.16
N THR A 103 6.49 -11.56 -7.33
CA THR A 103 7.44 -11.03 -6.34
C THR A 103 7.87 -12.10 -5.34
N TYR A 104 6.93 -12.91 -4.87
CA TYR A 104 7.26 -14.03 -3.97
C TYR A 104 8.24 -15.00 -4.63
N LEU A 105 7.96 -15.43 -5.86
CA LEU A 105 8.83 -16.36 -6.59
C LEU A 105 10.21 -15.75 -6.80
N LEU A 106 10.28 -14.49 -7.24
CA LEU A 106 11.54 -13.77 -7.44
C LEU A 106 12.39 -13.74 -6.16
N VAL A 107 11.77 -13.45 -5.04
CA VAL A 107 12.46 -13.33 -3.75
C VAL A 107 12.88 -14.69 -3.21
N ASN A 108 12.02 -15.69 -3.33
CA ASN A 108 12.23 -17.00 -2.71
C ASN A 108 13.20 -17.88 -3.50
N GLU A 109 13.13 -17.82 -4.84
CA GLU A 109 13.99 -18.61 -5.73
C GLU A 109 15.39 -17.98 -5.93
N SER A 110 15.56 -16.71 -5.61
CA SER A 110 16.86 -16.05 -5.74
C SER A 110 17.87 -16.65 -4.76
N GLN A 111 18.88 -17.31 -5.31
CA GLN A 111 20.00 -17.89 -4.52
C GLN A 111 20.92 -16.82 -3.94
N ASN A 112 20.95 -15.63 -4.53
CA ASN A 112 21.84 -14.54 -4.13
C ASN A 112 21.29 -13.70 -2.97
N ARG A 113 20.09 -14.03 -2.44
CA ARG A 113 19.49 -13.29 -1.32
C ARG A 113 19.81 -13.94 0.01
N ASN A 114 20.29 -13.12 0.94
CA ASN A 114 20.32 -13.51 2.34
C ASN A 114 18.88 -13.79 2.84
N PRO A 115 18.69 -14.69 3.80
CA PRO A 115 17.39 -14.96 4.40
C PRO A 115 16.67 -13.70 4.90
N SER A 116 17.40 -12.73 5.44
CA SER A 116 16.86 -11.43 5.89
C SER A 116 16.33 -10.55 4.74
N MET A 117 16.78 -10.80 3.51
CA MET A 117 16.31 -10.08 2.31
C MET A 117 15.17 -10.82 1.60
N LYS A 118 14.72 -11.96 2.14
CA LYS A 118 13.61 -12.75 1.59
C LYS A 118 12.24 -12.33 2.15
N GLN A 119 12.20 -11.25 2.91
CA GLN A 119 10.97 -10.62 3.37
C GLN A 119 10.56 -9.51 2.42
N ILE A 120 9.28 -9.51 2.05
CA ILE A 120 8.64 -8.47 1.25
C ILE A 120 7.78 -7.63 2.20
N ASN A 121 8.02 -6.33 2.25
CA ASN A 121 7.23 -5.44 3.09
C ASN A 121 6.17 -4.74 2.22
N ILE A 122 4.94 -4.72 2.69
CA ILE A 122 3.82 -4.02 2.07
C ILE A 122 3.31 -2.99 3.07
N PHE A 123 3.51 -1.72 2.75
CA PHE A 123 2.93 -0.60 3.46
C PHE A 123 1.69 -0.16 2.72
N THR A 124 0.53 -0.14 3.37
CA THR A 124 -0.72 0.29 2.74
C THR A 124 -1.39 1.42 3.49
N LEU A 125 -1.91 2.38 2.73
CA LEU A 125 -2.72 3.49 3.23
C LEU A 125 -4.21 3.13 3.23
N ASN A 126 -4.54 1.94 2.68
CA ASN A 126 -5.91 1.50 2.51
C ASN A 126 -6.45 0.85 3.78
N TYR A 127 -7.70 1.13 4.09
CA TYR A 127 -8.43 0.51 5.20
C TYR A 127 -8.96 -0.89 4.84
N ASP A 128 -9.16 -1.15 3.54
CA ASP A 128 -9.70 -2.43 3.05
C ASP A 128 -8.77 -3.61 3.33
N GLN A 129 -9.31 -4.81 3.14
CA GLN A 129 -8.60 -6.07 3.35
C GLN A 129 -8.17 -6.74 2.02
N ILE A 130 -8.02 -5.97 0.95
CA ILE A 130 -7.70 -6.52 -0.38
C ILE A 130 -6.35 -7.21 -0.38
N VAL A 131 -5.33 -6.57 0.20
CA VAL A 131 -3.98 -7.14 0.27
C VAL A 131 -3.98 -8.45 1.04
N GLU A 132 -4.61 -8.47 2.22
CA GLU A 132 -4.70 -9.64 3.09
C GLU A 132 -5.44 -10.80 2.41
N LYS A 133 -6.58 -10.50 1.79
CA LYS A 133 -7.37 -11.49 1.05
C LYS A 133 -6.61 -12.01 -0.17
N THR A 134 -5.90 -11.14 -0.89
CA THR A 134 -5.05 -11.54 -2.02
C THR A 134 -3.94 -12.47 -1.57
N LEU A 135 -3.24 -12.14 -0.48
CA LEU A 135 -2.20 -13.00 0.08
C LEU A 135 -2.77 -14.32 0.59
N SER A 136 -4.00 -14.31 1.16
CA SER A 136 -4.70 -15.53 1.56
C SER A 136 -4.98 -16.46 0.39
N SER A 137 -5.38 -15.90 -0.76
CA SER A 137 -5.63 -16.69 -1.97
C SER A 137 -4.37 -17.36 -2.51
N LEU A 138 -3.19 -16.85 -2.18
CA LEU A 138 -1.91 -17.47 -2.54
C LEU A 138 -1.55 -18.69 -1.67
N GLY A 139 -2.38 -19.06 -0.71
CA GLY A 139 -2.21 -20.26 0.12
C GLY A 139 -1.17 -20.11 1.23
N TYR A 140 -0.90 -18.88 1.68
CA TYR A 140 -0.02 -18.61 2.80
C TYR A 140 -0.77 -18.66 4.13
N PHE A 141 -0.04 -19.00 5.19
CA PHE A 141 -0.58 -18.93 6.56
C PHE A 141 -0.41 -17.52 7.09
N PHE A 142 -1.47 -17.00 7.70
CA PHE A 142 -1.45 -15.71 8.37
C PHE A 142 -1.25 -15.86 9.86
N SER A 143 -0.40 -15.02 10.43
CA SER A 143 -0.45 -14.73 11.86
C SER A 143 -0.76 -13.25 12.05
N GLU A 144 -1.86 -12.96 12.69
CA GLU A 144 -2.22 -11.62 13.10
C GLU A 144 -1.42 -11.25 14.35
N ILE A 145 -0.51 -10.32 14.23
CA ILE A 145 0.14 -9.73 15.38
C ILE A 145 -0.63 -8.44 15.70
N SER A 146 -1.56 -8.56 16.62
CA SER A 146 -2.16 -7.40 17.27
C SER A 146 -1.08 -6.74 18.14
N ALA A 147 -0.59 -5.58 17.76
CA ALA A 147 0.26 -4.78 18.62
C ALA A 147 -0.56 -4.34 19.83
N SER A 148 -0.34 -5.00 20.95
CA SER A 148 -0.79 -4.70 22.31
C SER A 148 -2.28 -4.41 22.57
N ASN A 149 -2.70 -4.73 23.78
CA ASN A 149 -4.04 -4.62 24.40
C ASN A 149 -4.65 -3.20 24.48
N THR A 150 -4.26 -2.27 23.63
CA THR A 150 -4.78 -0.92 23.60
C THR A 150 -5.70 -0.71 22.39
N THR A 151 -6.66 0.17 22.54
CA THR A 151 -7.76 0.49 21.65
C THR A 151 -7.38 1.02 20.26
N THR A 152 -6.12 1.14 19.93
CA THR A 152 -5.58 1.52 18.62
C THR A 152 -4.98 0.30 17.95
N ARG A 153 -5.56 -0.11 16.84
CA ARG A 153 -5.19 -1.34 16.14
C ARG A 153 -4.46 -1.01 14.87
N ALA A 154 -3.17 -0.85 15.02
CA ALA A 154 -2.30 -0.95 13.88
C ALA A 154 -2.12 -2.42 13.55
N MET A 155 -2.67 -2.91 12.45
CA MET A 155 -2.48 -4.28 12.03
C MET A 155 -1.10 -4.45 11.40
N LEU A 156 -0.28 -5.25 12.07
CA LEU A 156 0.90 -5.89 11.50
C LEU A 156 0.49 -7.32 11.16
N LEU A 157 0.49 -7.66 9.87
CA LEU A 157 0.18 -8.99 9.40
C LEU A 157 1.44 -9.64 8.87
N ASP A 158 1.89 -10.72 9.50
CA ASP A 158 2.96 -11.56 9.00
C ASP A 158 2.39 -12.72 8.20
N VAL A 159 2.75 -12.79 6.92
CA VAL A 159 2.45 -13.93 6.08
C VAL A 159 3.64 -14.86 6.07
N ILE A 160 3.45 -16.07 6.59
CA ILE A 160 4.50 -17.04 6.81
C ILE A 160 4.55 -18.02 5.63
N GLY A 161 5.67 -18.04 4.93
CA GLY A 161 5.97 -19.00 3.87
C GLY A 161 7.08 -19.95 4.25
N TYR A 162 7.09 -21.15 3.65
CA TYR A 162 8.18 -22.09 3.83
C TYR A 162 9.41 -21.64 3.02
N ASN A 163 10.52 -21.42 3.72
CA ASN A 163 11.78 -21.07 3.08
C ASN A 163 12.66 -22.31 2.92
N PHE A 164 12.87 -22.74 1.69
CA PHE A 164 13.64 -23.94 1.37
C PHE A 164 15.13 -23.84 1.76
N ASN A 165 15.71 -22.66 1.75
CA ASN A 165 17.13 -22.48 2.07
C ASN A 165 17.42 -22.67 3.56
N VAL A 166 16.52 -22.19 4.42
CA VAL A 166 16.64 -22.36 5.88
C VAL A 166 15.81 -23.51 6.42
N LYS A 167 15.03 -24.19 5.55
CA LYS A 167 14.16 -25.33 5.89
C LYS A 167 13.19 -25.01 7.05
N LYS A 168 12.64 -23.80 7.07
CA LYS A 168 11.72 -23.31 8.12
C LYS A 168 10.66 -22.42 7.50
N TYR A 169 9.53 -22.33 8.21
CA TYR A 169 8.55 -21.28 7.96
C TYR A 169 9.08 -19.96 8.51
N VAL A 170 9.12 -18.93 7.66
CA VAL A 170 9.58 -17.58 8.01
C VAL A 170 8.59 -16.55 7.48
N PRO A 171 8.49 -15.37 8.08
CA PRO A 171 7.71 -14.28 7.53
C PRO A 171 8.20 -13.94 6.12
N THR A 172 7.34 -14.09 5.13
CA THR A 172 7.65 -13.80 3.72
C THR A 172 7.08 -12.46 3.31
N PHE A 173 5.84 -12.16 3.73
CA PHE A 173 5.24 -10.85 3.61
C PHE A 173 5.00 -10.26 4.98
N MET A 174 5.27 -8.98 5.13
CA MET A 174 4.86 -8.18 6.26
C MET A 174 3.97 -7.06 5.75
N VAL A 175 2.71 -7.04 6.18
CA VAL A 175 1.74 -6.01 5.82
C VAL A 175 1.59 -5.04 6.98
N SER A 176 1.76 -3.75 6.70
CA SER A 176 1.60 -2.68 7.68
C SER A 176 0.57 -1.67 7.18
N LYS A 177 -0.53 -1.50 7.92
CA LYS A 177 -1.59 -0.54 7.62
C LYS A 177 -1.30 0.80 8.26
N LEU A 178 -0.81 1.74 7.45
CA LEU A 178 -0.32 3.05 7.92
C LEU A 178 -1.44 3.98 8.39
N HIS A 179 -2.67 3.74 7.96
CA HIS A 179 -3.85 4.53 8.33
C HIS A 179 -4.88 3.72 9.15
N GLY A 180 -4.45 2.60 9.74
CA GLY A 180 -5.34 1.67 10.43
C GLY A 180 -6.14 0.80 9.48
N ASP A 181 -7.14 0.11 10.01
CA ASP A 181 -8.02 -0.76 9.24
C ASP A 181 -9.50 -0.31 9.34
N ILE A 182 -10.38 -1.13 8.76
CA ILE A 182 -11.82 -0.87 8.72
C ILE A 182 -12.46 -0.76 10.11
N ASP A 183 -11.97 -1.50 11.10
CA ASP A 183 -12.52 -1.50 12.46
C ASP A 183 -12.11 -0.25 13.23
N ASN A 184 -10.94 0.30 12.91
CA ASN A 184 -10.41 1.51 13.53
C ASN A 184 -9.63 2.37 12.53
N PRO A 185 -10.32 2.98 11.54
CA PRO A 185 -9.65 3.82 10.57
C PRO A 185 -9.15 5.13 11.22
N ILE A 186 -7.93 5.53 10.91
CA ILE A 186 -7.48 6.90 11.10
C ILE A 186 -8.05 7.71 9.95
N ILE A 187 -9.15 8.38 10.20
CA ILE A 187 -9.73 9.25 9.17
C ILE A 187 -8.81 10.46 9.02
N PRO A 188 -8.28 10.68 7.80
CA PRO A 188 -7.36 11.77 7.56
C PRO A 188 -8.00 13.13 7.83
N GLY A 189 -7.24 13.98 8.51
CA GLY A 189 -7.63 15.32 8.85
C GLY A 189 -6.52 16.05 9.58
N LYS A 190 -6.68 17.29 10.00
CA LYS A 190 -5.69 18.02 10.80
C LYS A 190 -5.42 17.35 12.16
N SER A 191 -6.39 16.60 12.69
CA SER A 191 -6.25 15.77 13.88
C SER A 191 -5.40 14.51 13.66
N LYS A 192 -5.18 14.12 12.40
CA LYS A 192 -4.39 12.94 12.01
C LYS A 192 -3.01 12.92 12.66
N TYR A 193 -2.33 14.05 12.72
CA TYR A 193 -1.02 14.14 13.37
C TYR A 193 -1.06 13.84 14.87
N GLN A 194 -2.14 14.19 15.55
CA GLN A 194 -2.31 13.89 16.97
C GLN A 194 -2.62 12.42 17.20
N GLU A 195 -3.42 11.81 16.32
CA GLU A 195 -3.72 10.38 16.37
C GLU A 195 -2.49 9.52 16.02
N MET A 196 -1.66 10.00 15.11
CA MET A 196 -0.39 9.33 14.73
C MET A 196 0.70 9.41 15.81
N LEU A 197 0.54 10.26 16.83
CA LEU A 197 1.43 10.29 17.99
C LEU A 197 1.10 9.18 19.01
N ASN A 198 0.03 8.41 18.80
CA ASN A 198 -0.22 7.21 19.58
C ASN A 198 0.88 6.18 19.30
N GLU A 199 1.31 5.46 20.33
CA GLU A 199 2.46 4.53 20.27
C GLU A 199 2.39 3.56 19.08
N ASP A 200 1.23 2.97 18.82
CA ASP A 200 1.06 1.96 17.78
C ASP A 200 1.34 2.51 16.37
N TYR A 201 0.88 3.73 16.08
CA TYR A 201 1.11 4.36 14.77
C TYR A 201 2.54 4.86 14.60
N PHE A 202 3.12 5.35 15.70
CA PHE A 202 4.52 5.76 15.69
C PHE A 202 5.42 4.56 15.38
N GLU A 203 5.15 3.41 16.00
CA GLU A 203 5.89 2.18 15.75
C GLU A 203 5.79 1.73 14.29
N ILE A 204 4.62 1.82 13.66
CA ILE A 204 4.44 1.45 12.26
C ILE A 204 5.20 2.40 11.32
N ALA A 205 5.08 3.70 11.55
CA ALA A 205 5.81 4.70 10.78
C ALA A 205 7.33 4.54 10.95
N PHE A 206 7.77 4.25 12.17
CA PHE A 206 9.17 3.96 12.48
C PHE A 206 9.65 2.68 11.79
N ASN A 207 8.86 1.60 11.84
CA ASN A 207 9.16 0.35 11.15
C ASN A 207 9.25 0.56 9.62
N MET A 208 8.33 1.33 9.03
CA MET A 208 8.42 1.71 7.62
C MET A 208 9.76 2.39 7.32
N LYS A 209 10.12 3.41 8.10
CA LYS A 209 11.39 4.13 7.93
C LYS A 209 12.60 3.19 8.06
N GLU A 210 12.61 2.34 9.07
CA GLU A 210 13.69 1.36 9.29
C GLU A 210 13.86 0.42 8.10
N LYS A 211 12.76 -0.11 7.54
CA LYS A 211 12.81 -1.02 6.40
C LYS A 211 13.27 -0.31 5.12
N LEU A 212 12.79 0.90 4.89
CA LEU A 212 13.11 1.66 3.67
C LEU A 212 14.52 2.24 3.68
N CYS A 213 15.07 2.58 4.85
CA CYS A 213 16.43 3.14 4.97
C CYS A 213 17.54 2.07 4.98
N ARG A 214 17.22 0.79 4.78
CA ARG A 214 18.24 -0.27 4.63
C ARG A 214 19.01 -0.11 3.33
N GLN A 215 20.28 -0.47 3.35
CA GLN A 215 21.06 -0.54 2.11
C GLN A 215 20.39 -1.45 1.08
N ASN A 216 20.46 -1.09 -0.18
CA ASN A 216 19.84 -1.80 -1.29
C ASN A 216 18.32 -1.98 -1.13
N SER A 217 17.64 -1.01 -0.50
CA SER A 217 16.18 -1.01 -0.47
C SER A 217 15.61 -0.38 -1.74
N ILE A 218 14.57 -1.00 -2.26
CA ILE A 218 13.70 -0.40 -3.28
C ILE A 218 12.28 -0.28 -2.73
N LEU A 219 11.58 0.75 -3.19
CA LEU A 219 10.17 0.96 -2.92
C LEU A 219 9.40 1.04 -4.23
N ILE A 220 8.39 0.20 -4.37
CA ILE A 220 7.48 0.21 -5.51
C ILE A 220 6.17 0.87 -5.04
N VAL A 221 5.86 2.04 -5.59
CA VAL A 221 4.69 2.85 -5.22
C VAL A 221 3.60 2.66 -6.25
N ILE A 222 2.42 2.21 -5.82
CA ILE A 222 1.28 1.94 -6.68
C ILE A 222 0.02 2.57 -6.07
N GLY A 223 -0.66 3.39 -6.87
CA GLY A 223 -1.96 3.96 -6.49
C GLY A 223 -1.92 4.98 -5.36
N TYR A 224 -0.76 5.51 -5.02
CA TYR A 224 -0.59 6.58 -4.04
C TYR A 224 -0.53 7.93 -4.75
N SER A 225 -1.32 8.88 -4.25
CA SER A 225 -1.46 10.22 -4.87
C SER A 225 -0.35 11.22 -4.51
N GLY A 226 0.55 10.87 -3.60
CA GLY A 226 1.63 11.74 -3.16
C GLY A 226 1.24 12.88 -2.22
N ARG A 227 0.03 12.86 -1.64
CA ARG A 227 -0.51 13.98 -0.86
C ARG A 227 -0.30 13.91 0.65
N ASP A 228 0.08 12.75 1.19
CA ASP A 228 0.29 12.58 2.63
C ASP A 228 1.66 13.10 3.05
N GLU A 229 1.70 14.26 3.68
CA GLU A 229 2.95 14.93 4.07
C GLU A 229 3.84 14.09 4.99
N HIS A 230 3.24 13.34 5.93
CA HIS A 230 4.00 12.48 6.84
C HIS A 230 4.68 11.32 6.11
N ILE A 231 4.01 10.70 5.13
CA ILE A 231 4.60 9.68 4.27
C ILE A 231 5.72 10.29 3.43
N ASN A 232 5.46 11.44 2.81
CA ASN A 232 6.45 12.14 2.00
C ASN A 232 7.70 12.50 2.80
N LYS A 233 7.55 12.87 4.09
CA LYS A 233 8.68 13.13 4.97
C LYS A 233 9.53 11.87 5.20
N ILE A 234 8.89 10.71 5.43
CA ILE A 234 9.61 9.43 5.56
C ILE A 234 10.33 9.11 4.26
N LEU A 235 9.66 9.25 3.10
CA LEU A 235 10.28 8.99 1.80
C LEU A 235 11.49 9.88 1.55
N LYS A 236 11.40 11.17 1.89
CA LYS A 236 12.52 12.12 1.78
C LYS A 236 13.74 11.68 2.60
N ASP A 237 13.50 11.30 3.85
CA ASP A 237 14.57 10.83 4.73
C ASP A 237 15.24 9.57 4.18
N CYS A 238 14.44 8.63 3.63
CA CYS A 238 14.95 7.38 3.08
C CYS A 238 15.65 7.56 1.72
N LEU A 239 15.22 8.51 0.89
CA LEU A 239 15.95 8.89 -0.33
C LEU A 239 17.37 9.38 0.03
N ASN A 240 17.51 10.19 1.08
CA ASN A 240 18.80 10.62 1.58
C ASN A 240 19.67 9.46 2.10
N ALA A 241 19.06 8.33 2.48
CA ALA A 241 19.74 7.11 2.90
C ALA A 241 20.02 6.12 1.74
N GLY A 242 19.66 6.46 0.50
CA GLY A 242 19.94 5.65 -0.68
C GLY A 242 18.79 4.78 -1.17
N LEU A 243 17.55 5.04 -0.73
CA LEU A 243 16.36 4.36 -1.25
C LEU A 243 16.17 4.66 -2.74
N THR A 244 15.87 3.63 -3.54
CA THR A 244 15.40 3.81 -4.92
C THR A 244 13.90 3.61 -4.97
N ILE A 245 13.16 4.52 -5.61
CA ILE A 245 11.71 4.49 -5.71
C ILE A 245 11.28 4.27 -7.15
N TYR A 246 10.44 3.26 -7.39
CA TYR A 246 9.71 3.04 -8.63
C TYR A 246 8.27 3.50 -8.43
N TRP A 247 7.90 4.62 -9.06
CA TRP A 247 6.60 5.25 -8.85
C TRP A 247 5.69 5.05 -10.06
N TYR A 248 4.63 4.28 -9.88
CA TYR A 248 3.62 4.05 -10.91
C TYR A 248 2.50 5.10 -10.80
N LYS A 249 2.58 6.12 -11.66
CA LYS A 249 1.65 7.24 -11.75
C LYS A 249 0.47 6.88 -12.64
N PHE A 250 -0.76 7.08 -12.17
CA PHE A 250 -1.97 6.78 -12.95
C PHE A 250 -2.46 8.00 -13.72
N ALA A 251 -2.56 9.16 -13.07
CA ALA A 251 -3.07 10.38 -13.65
C ALA A 251 -2.02 11.49 -13.67
N GLN A 252 -2.12 12.40 -14.63
CA GLN A 252 -1.24 13.58 -14.67
C GLN A 252 -1.35 14.45 -13.40
N MET A 253 -2.50 14.37 -12.70
CA MET A 253 -2.74 15.11 -11.45
C MET A 253 -2.11 14.45 -10.21
N ASP A 254 -1.58 13.24 -10.32
CA ASP A 254 -0.86 12.62 -9.21
C ASP A 254 0.46 13.35 -8.99
N ILE A 255 0.70 13.74 -7.75
CA ILE A 255 1.93 14.42 -7.36
C ILE A 255 2.98 13.35 -7.04
N VAL A 256 4.11 13.41 -7.70
CA VAL A 256 5.28 12.62 -7.32
C VAL A 256 6.20 13.52 -6.49
N PRO A 257 6.24 13.36 -5.17
CA PRO A 257 7.11 14.16 -4.33
C PRO A 257 8.57 13.94 -4.72
N PHE A 258 9.33 15.03 -4.84
CA PHE A 258 10.76 14.96 -5.18
C PHE A 258 11.07 14.30 -6.53
N GLU A 259 10.19 14.47 -7.54
CA GLU A 259 10.29 13.84 -8.87
C GLU A 259 11.64 14.17 -9.56
N GLU A 260 12.28 15.30 -9.22
CA GLU A 260 13.61 15.69 -9.70
C GLU A 260 14.76 14.82 -9.13
N ASN A 261 14.50 14.02 -8.11
CA ASN A 261 15.52 13.14 -7.52
C ASN A 261 15.80 11.96 -8.45
N THR A 262 17.05 11.77 -8.84
CA THR A 262 17.49 10.71 -9.77
C THR A 262 17.25 9.29 -9.26
N GLN A 263 16.98 9.11 -7.97
CA GLN A 263 16.61 7.83 -7.36
C GLN A 263 15.12 7.52 -7.51
N ILE A 264 14.31 8.45 -8.05
CA ILE A 264 12.88 8.22 -8.33
C ILE A 264 12.72 7.96 -9.82
N ILE A 265 12.26 6.76 -10.12
CA ILE A 265 11.95 6.30 -11.48
C ILE A 265 10.44 6.34 -11.64
N VAL A 266 9.94 7.35 -12.35
CA VAL A 266 8.51 7.51 -12.59
C VAL A 266 8.08 6.71 -13.80
N ARG A 267 6.99 5.95 -13.67
CA ARG A 267 6.32 5.25 -14.75
C ARG A 267 4.91 5.81 -14.89
N GLN A 268 4.56 6.22 -16.08
CA GLN A 268 3.26 6.83 -16.38
C GLN A 268 2.57 6.12 -17.54
N GLN A 269 1.32 6.47 -17.80
CA GLN A 269 0.49 5.77 -18.80
C GLN A 269 1.10 5.82 -20.21
N GLU A 270 1.75 6.93 -20.56
CA GLU A 270 2.37 7.20 -21.84
C GLU A 270 3.59 6.29 -22.13
N ASP A 271 4.17 5.69 -21.08
CA ASP A 271 5.28 4.74 -21.22
C ASP A 271 4.85 3.39 -21.83
N TYR A 272 3.54 3.15 -21.94
CA TYR A 272 2.98 1.89 -22.39
C TYR A 272 2.18 2.05 -23.71
N SER A 273 2.44 1.16 -24.64
CA SER A 273 1.69 1.12 -25.93
C SER A 273 0.20 0.77 -25.74
N ASN A 274 -0.12 0.06 -24.65
CA ASN A 274 -1.49 -0.26 -24.24
C ASN A 274 -1.58 -0.05 -22.73
N PRO A 275 -1.85 1.18 -22.29
CA PRO A 275 -1.87 1.52 -20.87
C PRO A 275 -3.04 0.83 -20.16
N GLN A 276 -2.76 0.30 -18.99
CA GLN A 276 -3.72 -0.34 -18.11
C GLN A 276 -3.71 0.36 -16.74
N ASP A 277 -4.32 -0.24 -15.71
CA ASP A 277 -4.16 0.27 -14.36
C ASP A 277 -2.70 0.14 -13.88
N THR A 278 -2.35 0.90 -12.85
CA THR A 278 -0.96 0.98 -12.33
C THR A 278 -0.45 -0.38 -11.85
N THR A 279 -1.31 -1.23 -11.32
CA THR A 279 -0.97 -2.57 -10.86
C THR A 279 -0.63 -3.48 -12.03
N ALA A 280 -1.42 -3.42 -13.10
CA ALA A 280 -1.17 -4.19 -14.33
C ALA A 280 0.12 -3.74 -15.01
N ASN A 281 0.40 -2.44 -15.04
CA ASN A 281 1.64 -1.90 -15.62
C ASN A 281 2.86 -2.35 -14.80
N CYS A 282 2.79 -2.30 -13.48
CA CYS A 282 3.85 -2.80 -12.60
C CYS A 282 4.07 -4.31 -12.79
N TYR A 283 3.00 -5.11 -12.84
CA TYR A 283 3.09 -6.54 -13.11
C TYR A 283 3.81 -6.82 -14.44
N ARG A 284 3.45 -6.10 -15.50
CA ARG A 284 4.07 -6.23 -16.82
C ARG A 284 5.57 -5.93 -16.80
N ASP A 285 5.97 -4.85 -16.12
CA ASP A 285 7.38 -4.50 -16.00
C ASP A 285 8.16 -5.57 -15.22
N MET A 286 7.57 -6.15 -14.17
CA MET A 286 8.17 -7.25 -13.42
C MET A 286 8.27 -8.54 -14.24
N GLU A 287 7.27 -8.83 -15.06
CA GLU A 287 7.24 -10.00 -15.93
C GLU A 287 8.36 -9.98 -16.98
N GLN A 288 8.63 -8.83 -17.58
CA GLN A 288 9.73 -8.66 -18.53
C GLN A 288 11.10 -8.96 -17.91
N VAL A 289 11.28 -8.63 -16.63
CA VAL A 289 12.52 -8.95 -15.90
C VAL A 289 12.64 -10.45 -15.63
N TRP A 290 11.53 -11.09 -15.31
CA TRP A 290 11.48 -12.52 -15.05
C TRP A 290 11.79 -13.36 -16.30
N GLU A 291 11.22 -12.99 -17.43
CA GLU A 291 11.45 -13.67 -18.70
C GLU A 291 12.92 -13.64 -19.10
N LYS A 292 13.58 -12.48 -18.95
CA LYS A 292 15.03 -12.36 -19.22
C LYS A 292 15.89 -13.24 -18.32
N LYS A 293 15.53 -13.40 -17.06
CA LYS A 293 16.27 -14.25 -16.12
C LYS A 293 16.16 -15.74 -16.43
N LEU A 294 15.15 -16.16 -17.18
CA LEU A 294 14.99 -17.54 -17.65
C LEU A 294 15.80 -17.82 -18.93
N GLU A 295 16.19 -16.77 -19.65
CA GLU A 295 17.00 -16.85 -20.86
C GLU A 295 18.52 -16.81 -20.58
N GLU A 296 18.93 -16.31 -19.41
CA GLU A 296 20.30 -16.32 -18.89
C GLU A 296 20.60 -17.62 -18.09
#